data_0fe38aeacaf5feed0baf36a29bfec42f
#
_entry.id   0fe38aeacaf5feed0baf36a29bfec42f
#
_cell.length_a   1.000
_cell.length_b   1.000
_cell.length_c   1.000
_cell.angle_alpha   90.00
_cell.angle_beta   90.00
_cell.angle_gamma   90.00
#
_symmetry.space_group_name_H-M   'P 1'
#
loop_
_entity.id
_entity.type
_entity.pdbx_description
1 polymer ?
#
loop_
_entity_poly.entity_id
_entity_poly.type
_entity_poly.pdbx_seq_one_letter_code
_entity_poly.pdbx_strand_id
1 'polypeptide(L)'
;MTQLEIMGANAKNASVFLRTAGSKKDDALLAIAKALREHSDEIIKANEIDIENGKNAGLTESLLDRLRLTSERINGMAEGVEQVAALADPIGNVLEGRTLKNGLNIEKVRVPMGVIGIIFEARPNVTSDAAALCLKAGSAVILRGGKEAINSNLAVSEIMRNAVESVGFPKDCIALVKDTSRQSATELMQLSDYLDVLIPRGGAGLIRSVVENAKVPVIETGVGNCHIYVDESADVQMAANIIFNAKTSRPSVCNAIETILVHKNIAQKALPEIKKLLDTKNVEIRGCETTRKILGDSVIPATEEDYAKEFLDYILAVKVVDSLDEAIDHIAKYSTGHSESIITNDYNNANKFTACVDSAAVYVNASTRFTD
;
A
#
# COMPACT_ATOMS: atom_id res chain seq x y z
N MET A 1 32.95 -9.43 6.27
CA MET A 1 31.51 -9.02 6.38
C MET A 1 31.34 -7.71 5.65
N THR A 2 30.37 -7.63 4.78
CA THR A 2 29.96 -6.38 4.12
C THR A 2 29.25 -5.46 5.13
N GLN A 3 29.06 -4.20 4.78
CA GLN A 3 28.32 -3.27 5.62
C GLN A 3 26.87 -3.74 5.90
N LEU A 4 26.22 -4.36 4.92
CA LEU A 4 24.87 -4.91 5.08
C LEU A 4 24.85 -6.15 5.97
N GLU A 5 25.85 -7.01 5.90
CA GLU A 5 25.98 -8.16 6.83
C GLU A 5 26.16 -7.71 8.28
N ILE A 6 26.98 -6.66 8.51
CA ILE A 6 27.14 -6.08 9.86
C ILE A 6 25.82 -5.51 10.35
N MET A 7 25.11 -4.74 9.50
CA MET A 7 23.79 -4.20 9.81
C MET A 7 22.78 -5.31 10.11
N GLY A 8 22.77 -6.37 9.32
CA GLY A 8 21.93 -7.54 9.51
C GLY A 8 22.20 -8.25 10.84
N ALA A 9 23.48 -8.46 11.18
CA ALA A 9 23.86 -9.06 12.46
C ALA A 9 23.41 -8.21 13.66
N ASN A 10 23.58 -6.89 13.58
CA ASN A 10 23.12 -5.97 14.62
C ASN A 10 21.61 -5.98 14.77
N ALA A 11 20.87 -5.93 13.66
CA ALA A 11 19.40 -6.01 13.67
C ALA A 11 18.92 -7.35 14.24
N LYS A 12 19.61 -8.46 13.95
CA LYS A 12 19.30 -9.78 14.51
C LYS A 12 19.47 -9.80 16.03
N ASN A 13 20.54 -9.21 16.55
CA ASN A 13 20.73 -9.05 18.00
C ASN A 13 19.64 -8.17 18.63
N ALA A 14 19.26 -7.06 17.97
CA ALA A 14 18.20 -6.19 18.43
C ALA A 14 16.82 -6.89 18.40
N SER A 15 16.56 -7.77 17.44
CA SER A 15 15.32 -8.54 17.36
C SER A 15 15.12 -9.48 18.55
N VAL A 16 16.22 -10.01 19.12
CA VAL A 16 16.15 -10.84 20.34
C VAL A 16 15.63 -10.02 21.54
N PHE A 17 16.10 -8.78 21.68
CA PHE A 17 15.60 -7.86 22.70
C PHE A 17 14.10 -7.57 22.52
N LEU A 18 13.68 -7.30 21.29
CA LEU A 18 12.29 -6.96 20.96
C LEU A 18 11.29 -8.08 21.30
N ARG A 19 11.69 -9.35 21.21
CA ARG A 19 10.83 -10.51 21.53
C ARG A 19 10.28 -10.47 22.97
N THR A 20 11.00 -9.87 23.89
CA THR A 20 10.67 -9.82 25.32
C THR A 20 10.32 -8.42 25.81
N ALA A 21 10.28 -7.44 24.93
CA ALA A 21 10.05 -6.04 25.29
C ALA A 21 8.63 -5.76 25.83
N GLY A 22 7.63 -6.58 25.43
CA GLY A 22 6.23 -6.43 25.89
C GLY A 22 5.71 -5.01 25.63
N SER A 23 4.97 -4.45 26.61
CA SER A 23 4.40 -3.09 26.51
C SER A 23 5.42 -1.95 26.43
N LYS A 24 6.70 -2.19 26.75
CA LYS A 24 7.75 -1.18 26.56
C LYS A 24 7.89 -0.72 25.10
N LYS A 25 7.41 -1.53 24.14
CA LYS A 25 7.35 -1.15 22.73
C LYS A 25 6.48 0.09 22.53
N ASP A 26 5.43 0.25 23.33
CA ASP A 26 4.53 1.41 23.25
C ASP A 26 5.23 2.67 23.74
N ASP A 27 6.06 2.58 24.80
CA ASP A 27 6.88 3.69 25.27
C ASP A 27 7.90 4.12 24.19
N ALA A 28 8.50 3.15 23.47
CA ALA A 28 9.41 3.44 22.37
C ALA A 28 8.69 4.14 21.19
N LEU A 29 7.49 3.71 20.85
CA LEU A 29 6.68 4.33 19.80
C LEU A 29 6.26 5.75 20.19
N LEU A 30 5.83 5.98 21.43
CA LEU A 30 5.48 7.31 21.93
C LEU A 30 6.69 8.24 21.96
N ALA A 31 7.88 7.72 22.31
CA ALA A 31 9.13 8.50 22.23
C ALA A 31 9.46 8.88 20.79
N ILE A 32 9.25 7.98 19.82
CA ILE A 32 9.40 8.29 18.39
C ILE A 32 8.44 9.39 17.96
N ALA A 33 7.15 9.28 18.28
CA ALA A 33 6.14 10.26 17.89
C ALA A 33 6.48 11.67 18.44
N LYS A 34 6.91 11.72 19.70
CA LYS A 34 7.37 12.95 20.33
C LYS A 34 8.59 13.53 19.61
N ALA A 35 9.61 12.71 19.34
CA ALA A 35 10.85 13.14 18.69
C ALA A 35 10.60 13.65 17.26
N LEU A 36 9.71 13.03 16.49
CA LEU A 36 9.35 13.49 15.15
C LEU A 36 8.78 14.92 15.18
N ARG A 37 7.94 15.25 16.16
CA ARG A 37 7.41 16.62 16.35
C ARG A 37 8.49 17.60 16.78
N GLU A 38 9.31 17.23 17.76
CA GLU A 38 10.36 18.08 18.32
C GLU A 38 11.45 18.43 17.31
N HIS A 39 11.74 17.50 16.38
CA HIS A 39 12.75 17.67 15.33
C HIS A 39 12.16 17.96 13.95
N SER A 40 10.91 18.45 13.88
CA SER A 40 10.22 18.71 12.61
C SER A 40 11.02 19.62 11.68
N ASP A 41 11.65 20.68 12.21
CA ASP A 41 12.45 21.62 11.42
C ASP A 41 13.71 20.97 10.80
N GLU A 42 14.31 20.02 11.51
CA GLU A 42 15.46 19.24 11.01
C GLU A 42 15.05 18.37 9.85
N ILE A 43 13.91 17.68 9.97
CA ILE A 43 13.35 16.85 8.92
C ILE A 43 12.99 17.68 7.70
N ILE A 44 12.37 18.86 7.88
CA ILE A 44 12.01 19.75 6.77
C ILE A 44 13.26 20.22 6.02
N LYS A 45 14.31 20.63 6.71
CA LYS A 45 15.57 21.04 6.07
C LYS A 45 16.19 19.91 5.25
N ALA A 46 16.17 18.69 5.75
CA ALA A 46 16.63 17.53 4.98
C ALA A 46 15.74 17.26 3.75
N ASN A 47 14.43 17.44 3.90
CA ASN A 47 13.47 17.25 2.81
C ASN A 47 13.60 18.33 1.72
N GLU A 48 13.92 19.56 2.07
CA GLU A 48 14.18 20.65 1.11
C GLU A 48 15.29 20.27 0.14
N ILE A 49 16.36 19.61 0.63
CA ILE A 49 17.45 19.11 -0.22
C ILE A 49 16.94 18.08 -1.22
N ASP A 50 16.11 17.14 -0.76
CA ASP A 50 15.52 16.11 -1.64
C ASP A 50 14.58 16.73 -2.68
N ILE A 51 13.77 17.72 -2.31
CA ILE A 51 12.87 18.44 -3.21
C ILE A 51 13.67 19.20 -4.28
N GLU A 52 14.75 19.89 -3.89
CA GLU A 52 15.61 20.59 -4.85
C GLU A 52 16.29 19.63 -5.81
N ASN A 53 16.87 18.55 -5.30
CA ASN A 53 17.44 17.47 -6.12
C ASN A 53 16.40 16.86 -7.07
N GLY A 54 15.18 16.63 -6.61
CA GLY A 54 14.07 16.12 -7.40
C GLY A 54 13.67 17.05 -8.53
N LYS A 55 13.59 18.37 -8.28
CA LYS A 55 13.34 19.39 -9.31
C LYS A 55 14.43 19.38 -10.38
N ASN A 56 15.69 19.37 -9.95
CA ASN A 56 16.86 19.36 -10.84
C ASN A 56 16.92 18.06 -11.69
N ALA A 57 16.40 16.94 -11.15
CA ALA A 57 16.27 15.66 -11.87
C ALA A 57 15.03 15.59 -12.77
N GLY A 58 14.18 16.62 -12.82
CA GLY A 58 13.00 16.67 -13.67
C GLY A 58 11.81 15.83 -13.16
N LEU A 59 11.68 15.63 -11.86
CA LEU A 59 10.51 14.96 -11.29
C LEU A 59 9.24 15.79 -11.55
N THR A 60 8.14 15.10 -11.83
CA THR A 60 6.83 15.74 -12.01
C THR A 60 6.33 16.35 -10.70
N GLU A 61 5.44 17.36 -10.78
CA GLU A 61 4.83 17.97 -9.58
C GLU A 61 4.13 16.94 -8.68
N SER A 62 3.50 15.92 -9.25
CA SER A 62 2.87 14.83 -8.50
C SER A 62 3.89 14.01 -7.70
N LEU A 63 5.09 13.76 -8.26
CA LEU A 63 6.16 13.07 -7.56
C LEU A 63 6.81 13.95 -6.50
N LEU A 64 6.98 15.25 -6.78
CA LEU A 64 7.47 16.24 -5.81
C LEU A 64 6.51 16.41 -4.64
N ASP A 65 5.19 16.39 -4.89
CA ASP A 65 4.20 16.43 -3.80
C ASP A 65 4.26 15.18 -2.91
N ARG A 66 4.45 14.00 -3.50
CA ARG A 66 4.66 12.75 -2.73
C ARG A 66 5.90 12.77 -1.85
N LEU A 67 6.96 13.45 -2.32
CA LEU A 67 8.24 13.56 -1.64
C LEU A 67 8.20 14.62 -0.52
N ARG A 68 7.36 15.64 -0.67
CA ARG A 68 7.32 16.80 0.21
C ARG A 68 6.87 16.45 1.62
N LEU A 69 7.64 16.90 2.61
CA LEU A 69 7.28 16.90 4.02
C LEU A 69 7.03 18.34 4.48
N THR A 70 5.92 18.55 5.17
CA THR A 70 5.55 19.79 5.86
C THR A 70 5.38 19.50 7.34
N SER A 71 5.35 20.52 8.18
CA SER A 71 5.08 20.34 9.61
C SER A 71 3.77 19.56 9.86
N GLU A 72 2.74 19.81 9.04
CA GLU A 72 1.47 19.07 9.10
C GLU A 72 1.65 17.58 8.74
N ARG A 73 2.37 17.28 7.66
CA ARG A 73 2.65 15.90 7.26
C ARG A 73 3.51 15.14 8.27
N ILE A 74 4.49 15.83 8.88
CA ILE A 74 5.32 15.25 9.97
C ILE A 74 4.47 15.01 11.21
N ASN A 75 3.57 15.94 11.57
CA ASN A 75 2.62 15.69 12.65
C ASN A 75 1.72 14.48 12.35
N GLY A 76 1.24 14.34 11.11
CA GLY A 76 0.50 13.15 10.67
C GLY A 76 1.31 11.85 10.79
N MET A 77 2.63 11.87 10.48
CA MET A 77 3.52 10.73 10.74
C MET A 77 3.57 10.39 12.23
N ALA A 78 3.72 11.40 13.10
CA ALA A 78 3.73 11.18 14.54
C ALA A 78 2.40 10.64 15.07
N GLU A 79 1.27 11.16 14.59
CA GLU A 79 -0.08 10.64 14.91
C GLU A 79 -0.25 9.18 14.46
N GLY A 80 0.25 8.82 13.27
CA GLY A 80 0.27 7.43 12.80
C GLY A 80 1.06 6.50 13.73
N VAL A 81 2.21 6.95 14.22
CA VAL A 81 3.01 6.19 15.22
C VAL A 81 2.26 6.05 16.55
N GLU A 82 1.56 7.09 17.02
CA GLU A 82 0.72 7.03 18.22
C GLU A 82 -0.46 6.07 18.06
N GLN A 83 -1.09 6.06 16.88
CA GLN A 83 -2.15 5.09 16.56
C GLN A 83 -1.62 3.66 16.61
N VAL A 84 -0.43 3.40 16.07
CA VAL A 84 0.23 2.09 16.15
C VAL A 84 0.54 1.72 17.62
N ALA A 85 1.00 2.66 18.43
CA ALA A 85 1.23 2.45 19.87
C ALA A 85 -0.06 2.02 20.60
N ALA A 86 -1.20 2.62 20.23
CA ALA A 86 -2.51 2.33 20.84
C ALA A 86 -3.12 0.98 20.40
N LEU A 87 -2.61 0.34 19.35
CA LEU A 87 -3.08 -0.99 18.94
C LEU A 87 -2.78 -2.04 20.02
N ALA A 88 -3.61 -3.07 20.09
CA ALA A 88 -3.32 -4.23 20.91
C ALA A 88 -2.00 -4.90 20.46
N ASP A 89 -1.20 -5.37 21.42
CA ASP A 89 0.03 -6.11 21.09
C ASP A 89 -0.34 -7.44 20.42
N PRO A 90 0.11 -7.70 19.18
CA PRO A 90 -0.19 -8.96 18.52
C PRO A 90 0.63 -10.13 19.06
N ILE A 91 1.75 -9.87 19.75
CA ILE A 91 2.67 -10.92 20.20
C ILE A 91 2.16 -11.58 21.47
N GLY A 92 2.24 -12.91 21.48
CA GLY A 92 1.75 -13.72 22.61
C GLY A 92 0.25 -14.06 22.51
N ASN A 93 -0.49 -13.56 21.54
CA ASN A 93 -1.88 -13.92 21.35
C ASN A 93 -2.02 -15.40 20.99
N VAL A 94 -2.76 -16.14 21.82
CA VAL A 94 -3.13 -17.54 21.57
C VAL A 94 -4.26 -17.58 20.56
N LEU A 95 -4.00 -18.17 19.39
CA LEU A 95 -4.98 -18.32 18.31
C LEU A 95 -5.85 -19.56 18.48
N GLU A 96 -5.23 -20.64 18.94
CA GLU A 96 -5.86 -21.94 19.16
C GLU A 96 -5.18 -22.63 20.36
N GLY A 97 -5.95 -23.38 21.16
CA GLY A 97 -5.41 -24.20 22.23
C GLY A 97 -6.22 -25.48 22.37
N ARG A 98 -5.56 -26.60 22.70
CA ARG A 98 -6.21 -27.89 22.96
C ARG A 98 -5.37 -28.77 23.88
N THR A 99 -6.06 -29.55 24.68
CA THR A 99 -5.45 -30.62 25.49
C THR A 99 -5.66 -31.96 24.80
N LEU A 100 -4.56 -32.68 24.55
CA LEU A 100 -4.64 -34.03 23.98
C LEU A 100 -5.03 -35.06 25.04
N LYS A 101 -5.44 -36.26 24.58
CA LYS A 101 -5.83 -37.38 25.48
C LYS A 101 -4.74 -37.82 26.45
N ASN A 102 -3.47 -37.59 26.10
CA ASN A 102 -2.31 -37.87 26.94
C ASN A 102 -1.97 -36.75 27.94
N GLY A 103 -2.78 -35.68 28.02
CA GLY A 103 -2.57 -34.55 28.90
C GLY A 103 -1.68 -33.44 28.36
N LEU A 104 -1.15 -33.58 27.13
CA LEU A 104 -0.34 -32.52 26.50
C LEU A 104 -1.20 -31.33 26.10
N ASN A 105 -0.82 -30.12 26.53
CA ASN A 105 -1.42 -28.87 26.11
C ASN A 105 -0.66 -28.33 24.91
N ILE A 106 -1.38 -28.01 23.85
CA ILE A 106 -0.85 -27.41 22.62
C ILE A 106 -1.50 -26.06 22.44
N GLU A 107 -0.69 -25.04 22.21
CA GLU A 107 -1.13 -23.68 21.86
C GLU A 107 -0.45 -23.20 20.61
N LYS A 108 -1.23 -22.54 19.73
CA LYS A 108 -0.72 -21.80 18.56
C LYS A 108 -0.67 -20.33 18.91
N VAL A 109 0.52 -19.78 19.04
CA VAL A 109 0.75 -18.43 19.55
C VAL A 109 1.39 -17.56 18.47
N ARG A 110 1.02 -16.29 18.38
CA ARG A 110 1.68 -15.31 17.51
C ARG A 110 3.05 -14.94 18.06
N VAL A 111 4.06 -14.96 17.21
CA VAL A 111 5.46 -14.61 17.53
C VAL A 111 5.95 -13.53 16.56
N PRO A 112 6.99 -12.73 16.93
CA PRO A 112 7.64 -11.80 16.01
C PRO A 112 8.21 -12.51 14.78
N MET A 113 8.25 -11.81 13.64
CA MET A 113 8.89 -12.34 12.43
C MET A 113 10.42 -12.38 12.54
N GLY A 114 11.04 -11.51 13.33
CA GLY A 114 12.48 -11.40 13.48
C GLY A 114 13.01 -10.11 12.89
N VAL A 115 13.75 -10.16 11.79
CA VAL A 115 14.28 -8.99 11.07
C VAL A 115 13.56 -8.84 9.75
N ILE A 116 12.91 -7.69 9.55
CA ILE A 116 12.15 -7.37 8.35
C ILE A 116 12.96 -6.40 7.49
N GLY A 117 13.21 -6.77 6.23
CA GLY A 117 13.73 -5.84 5.22
C GLY A 117 12.58 -5.13 4.52
N ILE A 118 12.66 -3.81 4.35
CA ILE A 118 11.65 -3.05 3.59
C ILE A 118 12.34 -2.20 2.54
N ILE A 119 12.04 -2.48 1.25
CA ILE A 119 12.53 -1.68 0.13
C ILE A 119 11.40 -0.80 -0.37
N PHE A 120 11.60 0.54 -0.38
CA PHE A 120 10.56 1.47 -0.77
C PHE A 120 11.08 2.61 -1.64
N GLU A 121 10.18 3.23 -2.39
CA GLU A 121 10.45 4.34 -3.29
C GLU A 121 10.06 5.69 -2.64
N ALA A 122 10.09 6.75 -3.39
CA ALA A 122 9.91 8.18 -3.09
C ALA A 122 8.75 8.56 -2.12
N ARG A 123 8.73 8.00 -0.90
CA ARG A 123 7.76 8.28 0.15
C ARG A 123 8.44 8.30 1.52
N PRO A 124 8.96 9.46 1.98
CA PRO A 124 9.72 9.54 3.23
C PRO A 124 8.90 9.15 4.48
N ASN A 125 7.57 9.30 4.48
CA ASN A 125 6.70 8.83 5.56
C ASN A 125 6.76 7.31 5.78
N VAL A 126 7.08 6.51 4.75
CA VAL A 126 7.21 5.05 4.89
C VAL A 126 8.30 4.69 5.91
N THR A 127 9.32 5.54 6.08
CA THR A 127 10.37 5.33 7.08
C THR A 127 9.80 5.21 8.50
N SER A 128 8.89 6.11 8.89
CA SER A 128 8.23 6.06 10.21
C SER A 128 7.16 4.97 10.30
N ASP A 129 6.31 4.88 9.28
CA ASP A 129 5.18 3.97 9.29
C ASP A 129 5.65 2.50 9.37
N ALA A 130 6.61 2.15 8.51
CA ALA A 130 7.17 0.80 8.46
C ALA A 130 7.91 0.43 9.76
N ALA A 131 8.72 1.35 10.29
CA ALA A 131 9.46 1.10 11.52
C ALA A 131 8.50 0.95 12.72
N ALA A 132 7.46 1.79 12.82
CA ALA A 132 6.49 1.70 13.91
C ALA A 132 5.76 0.35 13.91
N LEU A 133 5.27 -0.09 12.75
CA LEU A 133 4.59 -1.39 12.62
C LEU A 133 5.52 -2.57 12.96
N CYS A 134 6.78 -2.54 12.50
CA CYS A 134 7.74 -3.58 12.80
C CYS A 134 8.05 -3.63 14.30
N LEU A 135 8.28 -2.49 14.96
CA LEU A 135 8.53 -2.42 16.39
C LEU A 135 7.34 -2.92 17.20
N LYS A 136 6.12 -2.51 16.86
CA LYS A 136 4.89 -2.99 17.53
C LYS A 136 4.75 -4.51 17.40
N ALA A 137 5.09 -5.06 16.23
CA ALA A 137 5.11 -6.50 15.98
C ALA A 137 6.35 -7.21 16.58
N GLY A 138 7.16 -6.54 17.40
CA GLY A 138 8.32 -7.13 18.07
C GLY A 138 9.46 -7.51 17.12
N SER A 139 9.54 -6.90 15.95
CA SER A 139 10.52 -7.18 14.89
C SER A 139 11.46 -6.00 14.66
N ALA A 140 12.74 -6.28 14.44
CA ALA A 140 13.68 -5.27 13.97
C ALA A 140 13.47 -5.01 12.46
N VAL A 141 13.83 -3.81 12.00
CA VAL A 141 13.64 -3.42 10.60
C VAL A 141 14.91 -2.86 9.97
N ILE A 142 15.20 -3.29 8.73
CA ILE A 142 16.19 -2.71 7.85
C ILE A 142 15.46 -2.05 6.68
N LEU A 143 15.54 -0.73 6.64
CA LEU A 143 14.89 0.13 5.67
C LEU A 143 15.84 0.44 4.51
N ARG A 144 15.35 0.37 3.27
CA ARG A 144 16.08 0.81 2.08
C ARG A 144 15.15 1.68 1.23
N GLY A 145 15.29 2.99 1.36
CA GLY A 145 14.53 3.98 0.59
C GLY A 145 15.13 4.29 -0.79
N GLY A 146 14.34 4.90 -1.66
CA GLY A 146 14.80 5.44 -2.94
C GLY A 146 15.79 6.59 -2.77
N LYS A 147 16.63 6.82 -3.79
CA LYS A 147 17.62 7.92 -3.80
C LYS A 147 16.97 9.31 -3.73
N GLU A 148 15.73 9.41 -4.17
CA GLU A 148 14.96 10.66 -4.25
C GLU A 148 14.63 11.23 -2.86
N ALA A 149 14.57 10.37 -1.83
CA ALA A 149 14.20 10.73 -0.46
C ALA A 149 15.32 10.46 0.56
N ILE A 150 16.55 10.29 0.12
CA ILE A 150 17.62 9.77 1.00
C ILE A 150 17.91 10.70 2.18
N ASN A 151 17.93 12.01 1.99
CA ASN A 151 18.21 12.95 3.07
C ASN A 151 17.09 12.97 4.11
N SER A 152 15.85 12.97 3.66
CA SER A 152 14.66 12.86 4.52
C SER A 152 14.66 11.55 5.30
N ASN A 153 14.92 10.43 4.62
CA ASN A 153 14.94 9.10 5.25
C ASN A 153 16.05 8.98 6.30
N LEU A 154 17.22 9.58 6.05
CA LEU A 154 18.34 9.62 6.99
C LEU A 154 17.97 10.42 8.24
N ALA A 155 17.40 11.63 8.08
CA ALA A 155 16.99 12.47 9.19
C ALA A 155 15.92 11.77 10.04
N VAL A 156 14.84 11.29 9.43
CA VAL A 156 13.76 10.57 10.13
C VAL A 156 14.30 9.34 10.85
N SER A 157 15.09 8.51 10.16
CA SER A 157 15.64 7.28 10.76
C SER A 157 16.53 7.58 11.96
N GLU A 158 17.41 8.57 11.89
CA GLU A 158 18.33 8.89 13.00
C GLU A 158 17.57 9.46 14.22
N ILE A 159 16.56 10.31 13.99
CA ILE A 159 15.67 10.82 15.05
C ILE A 159 14.98 9.64 15.74
N MET A 160 14.42 8.70 14.98
CA MET A 160 13.75 7.52 15.53
C MET A 160 14.71 6.61 16.31
N ARG A 161 15.92 6.38 15.80
CA ARG A 161 16.98 5.60 16.46
C ARG A 161 17.38 6.21 17.80
N ASN A 162 17.53 7.52 17.85
CA ASN A 162 17.84 8.24 19.09
C ASN A 162 16.67 8.18 20.08
N ALA A 163 15.44 8.28 19.58
CA ALA A 163 14.24 8.18 20.41
C ALA A 163 14.11 6.80 21.09
N VAL A 164 14.29 5.71 20.35
CA VAL A 164 14.22 4.37 20.96
C VAL A 164 15.35 4.12 21.94
N GLU A 165 16.57 4.60 21.66
CA GLU A 165 17.70 4.50 22.58
C GLU A 165 17.45 5.24 23.90
N SER A 166 16.79 6.41 23.85
CA SER A 166 16.49 7.21 25.05
C SER A 166 15.59 6.50 26.05
N VAL A 167 14.84 5.48 25.60
CA VAL A 167 13.97 4.64 26.43
C VAL A 167 14.51 3.21 26.62
N GLY A 168 15.79 3.01 26.31
CA GLY A 168 16.53 1.77 26.60
C GLY A 168 16.42 0.67 25.54
N PHE A 169 15.97 0.97 24.33
CA PHE A 169 16.00 0.03 23.21
C PHE A 169 17.34 0.10 22.45
N PRO A 170 17.81 -1.02 21.88
CA PRO A 170 18.96 -0.97 20.97
C PRO A 170 18.63 -0.11 19.74
N LYS A 171 19.53 0.80 19.36
CA LYS A 171 19.38 1.61 18.13
C LYS A 171 19.13 0.78 16.88
N ASP A 172 19.72 -0.41 16.83
CA ASP A 172 19.68 -1.29 15.67
C ASP A 172 18.35 -2.07 15.53
N CYS A 173 17.35 -1.75 16.40
CA CYS A 173 15.94 -2.10 16.13
C CYS A 173 15.45 -1.46 14.83
N ILE A 174 16.02 -0.29 14.47
CA ILE A 174 15.72 0.46 13.24
C ILE A 174 17.05 0.71 12.54
N ALA A 175 17.22 0.24 11.33
CA ALA A 175 18.37 0.49 10.50
C ALA A 175 17.96 1.02 9.13
N LEU A 176 18.76 1.92 8.55
CA LEU A 176 18.55 2.46 7.21
C LEU A 176 19.81 2.25 6.37
N VAL A 177 19.64 1.64 5.20
CA VAL A 177 20.71 1.48 4.20
C VAL A 177 20.97 2.83 3.55
N LYS A 178 22.19 3.36 3.73
CA LYS A 178 22.59 4.67 3.20
C LYS A 178 22.92 4.63 1.71
N ASP A 179 23.43 3.49 1.23
CA ASP A 179 23.74 3.28 -0.18
C ASP A 179 22.44 3.05 -0.97
N THR A 180 22.14 3.97 -1.88
CA THR A 180 20.95 3.93 -2.75
C THR A 180 21.22 3.29 -4.11
N SER A 181 22.39 2.67 -4.33
CA SER A 181 22.72 1.97 -5.57
C SER A 181 21.81 0.76 -5.80
N ARG A 182 21.67 0.35 -7.06
CA ARG A 182 20.94 -0.90 -7.38
C ARG A 182 21.63 -2.13 -6.78
N GLN A 183 22.96 -2.09 -6.68
CA GLN A 183 23.73 -3.16 -6.09
C GLN A 183 23.37 -3.36 -4.61
N SER A 184 23.27 -2.30 -3.82
CA SER A 184 22.88 -2.40 -2.41
C SER A 184 21.48 -3.00 -2.23
N ALA A 185 20.55 -2.69 -3.14
CA ALA A 185 19.23 -3.31 -3.14
C ALA A 185 19.29 -4.83 -3.42
N THR A 186 20.10 -5.23 -4.41
CA THR A 186 20.30 -6.65 -4.74
C THR A 186 20.98 -7.39 -3.58
N GLU A 187 21.99 -6.81 -2.94
CA GLU A 187 22.64 -7.39 -1.78
C GLU A 187 21.66 -7.56 -0.62
N LEU A 188 20.79 -6.58 -0.37
CA LEU A 188 19.76 -6.69 0.67
C LEU A 188 18.74 -7.82 0.35
N MET A 189 18.33 -7.97 -0.91
CA MET A 189 17.45 -9.06 -1.35
C MET A 189 18.04 -10.46 -1.13
N GLN A 190 19.36 -10.55 -1.06
CA GLN A 190 20.09 -11.81 -0.92
C GLN A 190 20.55 -12.08 0.51
N LEU A 191 20.24 -11.22 1.47
CA LEU A 191 20.72 -11.26 2.85
C LEU A 191 19.96 -12.27 3.73
N SER A 192 19.72 -13.48 3.20
CA SER A 192 18.88 -14.53 3.81
C SER A 192 19.38 -15.04 5.18
N ASP A 193 20.67 -14.89 5.49
CA ASP A 193 21.21 -15.28 6.80
C ASP A 193 20.78 -14.34 7.92
N TYR A 194 20.33 -13.12 7.57
CA TYR A 194 20.03 -12.05 8.52
C TYR A 194 18.59 -11.56 8.45
N LEU A 195 17.95 -11.57 7.26
CA LEU A 195 16.57 -11.17 7.09
C LEU A 195 15.64 -12.39 7.10
N ASP A 196 14.54 -12.26 7.84
CA ASP A 196 13.51 -13.31 7.93
C ASP A 196 12.42 -13.09 6.87
N VAL A 197 12.16 -11.85 6.48
CA VAL A 197 11.19 -11.47 5.44
C VAL A 197 11.58 -10.15 4.77
N LEU A 198 11.21 -10.00 3.50
CA LEU A 198 11.40 -8.78 2.71
C LEU A 198 10.07 -8.28 2.18
N ILE A 199 9.80 -6.98 2.32
CA ILE A 199 8.56 -6.34 1.89
C ILE A 199 8.89 -5.20 0.93
N PRO A 200 8.62 -5.35 -0.39
CA PRO A 200 8.73 -4.26 -1.35
C PRO A 200 7.51 -3.32 -1.27
N ARG A 201 7.75 -2.01 -1.33
CA ARG A 201 6.72 -0.95 -1.35
C ARG A 201 7.04 0.07 -2.45
N GLY A 202 6.49 -0.11 -3.64
CA GLY A 202 6.76 0.78 -4.78
C GLY A 202 6.01 0.36 -6.02
N GLY A 203 6.44 0.81 -7.19
CA GLY A 203 5.83 0.48 -8.46
C GLY A 203 6.09 -0.97 -8.88
N ALA A 204 5.33 -1.44 -9.89
CA ALA A 204 5.39 -2.80 -10.42
C ALA A 204 6.81 -3.27 -10.76
N GLY A 205 7.66 -2.38 -11.27
CA GLY A 205 9.04 -2.69 -11.62
C GLY A 205 9.89 -3.08 -10.40
N LEU A 206 9.74 -2.35 -9.28
CA LEU A 206 10.44 -2.69 -8.04
C LEU A 206 9.92 -4.03 -7.48
N ILE A 207 8.60 -4.20 -7.40
CA ILE A 207 7.99 -5.42 -6.86
C ILE A 207 8.46 -6.63 -7.65
N ARG A 208 8.36 -6.59 -8.98
CA ARG A 208 8.84 -7.67 -9.87
C ARG A 208 10.33 -7.96 -9.65
N SER A 209 11.16 -6.92 -9.59
CA SER A 209 12.61 -7.09 -9.36
C SER A 209 12.91 -7.77 -8.04
N VAL A 210 12.16 -7.45 -6.97
CA VAL A 210 12.32 -8.09 -5.67
C VAL A 210 11.89 -9.55 -5.73
N VAL A 211 10.72 -9.85 -6.29
CA VAL A 211 10.17 -11.22 -6.37
C VAL A 211 11.10 -12.14 -7.20
N GLU A 212 11.63 -11.63 -8.31
CA GLU A 212 12.51 -12.42 -9.20
C GLU A 212 13.93 -12.64 -8.63
N ASN A 213 14.44 -11.73 -7.78
CA ASN A 213 15.83 -11.74 -7.37
C ASN A 213 16.07 -12.01 -5.88
N ALA A 214 15.04 -11.99 -5.03
CA ALA A 214 15.22 -12.19 -3.61
C ALA A 214 15.46 -13.68 -3.27
N LYS A 215 16.40 -13.92 -2.34
CA LYS A 215 16.55 -15.20 -1.63
C LYS A 215 15.83 -15.19 -0.29
N VAL A 216 15.58 -14.01 0.26
CA VAL A 216 14.77 -13.80 1.45
C VAL A 216 13.30 -14.02 1.07
N PRO A 217 12.47 -14.68 1.89
CA PRO A 217 11.03 -14.76 1.68
C PRO A 217 10.40 -13.38 1.49
N VAL A 218 9.54 -13.22 0.46
CA VAL A 218 8.95 -11.93 0.10
C VAL A 218 7.46 -11.94 0.44
N ILE A 219 7.00 -10.86 1.08
CA ILE A 219 5.57 -10.51 1.15
C ILE A 219 5.38 -9.34 0.21
N GLU A 220 4.85 -9.62 -0.98
CA GLU A 220 4.61 -8.60 -1.99
C GLU A 220 3.21 -7.99 -1.88
N THR A 221 3.09 -6.75 -2.34
CA THR A 221 1.82 -6.10 -2.66
C THR A 221 1.74 -5.96 -4.17
N GLY A 222 0.59 -6.33 -4.77
CA GLY A 222 0.38 -6.12 -6.20
C GLY A 222 0.19 -4.64 -6.57
N VAL A 223 0.20 -4.35 -7.86
CA VAL A 223 -0.36 -3.11 -8.43
C VAL A 223 -1.89 -3.17 -8.33
N GLY A 224 -2.55 -2.00 -8.31
CA GLY A 224 -4.00 -1.94 -8.10
C GLY A 224 -4.79 -1.70 -9.38
N ASN A 225 -4.97 -2.71 -10.24
CA ASN A 225 -5.91 -2.59 -11.35
C ASN A 225 -7.32 -3.00 -10.90
N CYS A 226 -8.01 -2.06 -10.25
CA CYS A 226 -9.29 -2.28 -9.58
C CYS A 226 -10.49 -2.06 -10.50
N HIS A 227 -11.56 -2.84 -10.30
CA HIS A 227 -12.76 -2.79 -11.13
C HIS A 227 -14.02 -2.49 -10.32
N ILE A 228 -14.99 -1.82 -10.94
CA ILE A 228 -16.36 -1.76 -10.44
C ILE A 228 -17.31 -2.28 -11.51
N TYR A 229 -18.13 -3.26 -11.17
CA TYR A 229 -19.21 -3.73 -12.00
C TYR A 229 -20.55 -3.08 -11.61
N VAL A 230 -21.23 -2.48 -12.58
CA VAL A 230 -22.58 -1.92 -12.45
C VAL A 230 -23.58 -2.91 -13.03
N ASP A 231 -24.29 -3.58 -12.15
CA ASP A 231 -25.29 -4.59 -12.48
C ASP A 231 -26.55 -3.97 -13.09
N GLU A 232 -27.37 -4.76 -13.82
CA GLU A 232 -28.61 -4.28 -14.43
C GLU A 232 -29.64 -3.76 -13.40
N SER A 233 -29.59 -4.26 -12.17
CA SER A 233 -30.46 -3.86 -11.06
C SER A 233 -29.95 -2.67 -10.26
N ALA A 234 -28.78 -2.12 -10.61
CA ALA A 234 -28.13 -1.06 -9.85
C ALA A 234 -28.97 0.23 -9.79
N ASP A 235 -28.86 0.93 -8.66
CA ASP A 235 -29.28 2.33 -8.59
C ASP A 235 -28.24 3.20 -9.33
N VAL A 236 -28.69 3.90 -10.36
CA VAL A 236 -27.83 4.69 -11.26
C VAL A 236 -27.13 5.82 -10.53
N GLN A 237 -27.83 6.51 -9.61
CA GLN A 237 -27.22 7.64 -8.89
C GLN A 237 -26.19 7.14 -7.87
N MET A 238 -26.47 6.06 -7.19
CA MET A 238 -25.51 5.41 -6.29
C MET A 238 -24.27 4.97 -7.07
N ALA A 239 -24.44 4.34 -8.24
CA ALA A 239 -23.35 3.91 -9.10
C ALA A 239 -22.47 5.10 -9.52
N ALA A 240 -23.09 6.19 -9.98
CA ALA A 240 -22.36 7.38 -10.39
C ALA A 240 -21.55 7.99 -9.24
N ASN A 241 -22.11 8.07 -8.03
CA ASN A 241 -21.43 8.61 -6.85
C ASN A 241 -20.28 7.72 -6.39
N ILE A 242 -20.46 6.40 -6.36
CA ILE A 242 -19.42 5.44 -5.95
C ILE A 242 -18.27 5.48 -6.95
N ILE A 243 -18.53 5.44 -8.25
CA ILE A 243 -17.52 5.50 -9.30
C ILE A 243 -16.77 6.82 -9.26
N PHE A 244 -17.48 7.94 -9.09
CA PHE A 244 -16.86 9.26 -8.94
C PHE A 244 -15.89 9.28 -7.74
N ASN A 245 -16.33 8.83 -6.57
CA ASN A 245 -15.49 8.73 -5.39
C ASN A 245 -14.28 7.82 -5.63
N ALA A 246 -14.50 6.61 -6.17
CA ALA A 246 -13.47 5.61 -6.38
C ALA A 246 -12.38 6.06 -7.36
N LYS A 247 -12.71 6.89 -8.36
CA LYS A 247 -11.73 7.41 -9.32
C LYS A 247 -11.11 8.74 -8.91
N THR A 248 -11.89 9.65 -8.29
CA THR A 248 -11.47 11.06 -8.19
C THR A 248 -11.04 11.51 -6.81
N SER A 249 -11.29 10.74 -5.75
CA SER A 249 -10.83 11.10 -4.40
C SER A 249 -9.30 11.14 -4.31
N ARG A 250 -8.61 10.17 -4.92
CA ARG A 250 -7.14 10.12 -5.04
C ARG A 250 -6.75 9.13 -6.15
N PRO A 251 -6.62 9.57 -7.41
CA PRO A 251 -6.43 8.67 -8.54
C PRO A 251 -5.11 7.89 -8.53
N SER A 252 -4.11 8.38 -7.79
CA SER A 252 -2.74 7.82 -7.78
C SER A 252 -2.49 6.76 -6.69
N VAL A 253 -3.53 6.14 -6.17
CA VAL A 253 -3.41 5.05 -5.17
C VAL A 253 -3.91 3.73 -5.72
N CYS A 254 -3.40 2.63 -5.17
CA CYS A 254 -3.62 1.28 -5.68
C CYS A 254 -5.06 0.77 -5.61
N ASN A 255 -5.93 1.36 -4.76
CA ASN A 255 -7.35 1.01 -4.70
C ASN A 255 -8.27 2.01 -5.40
N ALA A 256 -7.73 2.98 -6.15
CA ALA A 256 -8.52 3.76 -7.10
C ALA A 256 -8.95 2.85 -8.26
N ILE A 257 -10.17 3.04 -8.77
CA ILE A 257 -10.62 2.23 -9.91
C ILE A 257 -9.90 2.61 -11.19
N GLU A 258 -9.62 1.60 -12.00
CA GLU A 258 -9.02 1.77 -13.33
C GLU A 258 -9.98 1.34 -14.44
N THR A 259 -10.92 0.45 -14.12
CA THR A 259 -11.93 -0.04 -15.07
C THR A 259 -13.33 -0.08 -14.45
N ILE A 260 -14.35 0.30 -15.21
CA ILE A 260 -15.74 0.00 -14.91
C ILE A 260 -16.35 -0.91 -15.97
N LEU A 261 -17.12 -1.89 -15.49
CA LEU A 261 -17.90 -2.81 -16.31
C LEU A 261 -19.38 -2.47 -16.11
N VAL A 262 -20.13 -2.27 -17.16
CA VAL A 262 -21.53 -1.86 -17.07
C VAL A 262 -22.41 -2.85 -17.81
N HIS A 263 -23.41 -3.42 -17.13
CA HIS A 263 -24.35 -4.32 -17.76
C HIS A 263 -25.12 -3.61 -18.89
N LYS A 264 -25.26 -4.28 -20.05
CA LYS A 264 -25.87 -3.70 -21.27
C LYS A 264 -27.27 -3.11 -21.04
N ASN A 265 -28.08 -3.74 -20.18
CA ASN A 265 -29.48 -3.33 -19.94
C ASN A 265 -29.57 -2.00 -19.20
N ILE A 266 -28.54 -1.59 -18.42
CA ILE A 266 -28.53 -0.33 -17.69
C ILE A 266 -27.61 0.72 -18.35
N ALA A 267 -26.74 0.31 -19.27
CA ALA A 267 -25.69 1.14 -19.84
C ALA A 267 -26.21 2.47 -20.43
N GLN A 268 -27.35 2.46 -21.15
CA GLN A 268 -27.96 3.66 -21.72
C GLN A 268 -28.37 4.71 -20.67
N LYS A 269 -28.69 4.28 -19.45
CA LYS A 269 -29.10 5.17 -18.36
C LYS A 269 -27.89 5.53 -17.46
N ALA A 270 -27.02 4.55 -17.16
CA ALA A 270 -25.94 4.72 -16.19
C ALA A 270 -24.76 5.50 -16.76
N LEU A 271 -24.32 5.20 -17.98
CA LEU A 271 -23.11 5.81 -18.54
C LEU A 271 -23.19 7.35 -18.67
N PRO A 272 -24.30 7.97 -19.11
CA PRO A 272 -24.41 9.42 -19.16
C PRO A 272 -24.31 10.07 -17.77
N GLU A 273 -24.94 9.50 -16.74
CA GLU A 273 -24.91 10.04 -15.38
C GLU A 273 -23.52 9.88 -14.74
N ILE A 274 -22.84 8.74 -14.97
CA ILE A 274 -21.46 8.52 -14.57
C ILE A 274 -20.53 9.56 -15.22
N LYS A 275 -20.63 9.70 -16.56
CA LYS A 275 -19.81 10.65 -17.31
C LYS A 275 -20.01 12.08 -16.82
N LYS A 276 -21.23 12.51 -16.58
CA LYS A 276 -21.57 13.85 -16.09
C LYS A 276 -20.79 14.21 -14.80
N LEU A 277 -20.64 13.28 -13.86
CA LEU A 277 -19.86 13.50 -12.66
C LEU A 277 -18.35 13.47 -12.95
N LEU A 278 -17.86 12.51 -13.75
CA LEU A 278 -16.45 12.38 -14.09
C LEU A 278 -15.92 13.60 -14.87
N ASP A 279 -16.74 14.21 -15.72
CA ASP A 279 -16.40 15.42 -16.48
C ASP A 279 -16.10 16.61 -15.55
N THR A 280 -16.66 16.67 -14.34
CA THR A 280 -16.35 17.72 -13.36
C THR A 280 -14.88 17.71 -12.89
N LYS A 281 -14.19 16.58 -13.10
CA LYS A 281 -12.77 16.39 -12.79
C LYS A 281 -11.92 16.12 -14.03
N ASN A 282 -12.47 16.32 -15.24
CA ASN A 282 -11.80 16.07 -16.51
C ASN A 282 -11.24 14.64 -16.63
N VAL A 283 -11.98 13.63 -16.16
CA VAL A 283 -11.54 12.24 -16.29
C VAL A 283 -11.65 11.81 -17.76
N GLU A 284 -10.54 11.39 -18.34
CA GLU A 284 -10.48 10.79 -19.66
C GLU A 284 -11.14 9.41 -19.63
N ILE A 285 -12.12 9.19 -20.53
CA ILE A 285 -12.79 7.88 -20.64
C ILE A 285 -12.26 7.16 -21.88
N ARG A 286 -11.80 5.93 -21.69
CA ARG A 286 -11.44 4.98 -22.74
C ARG A 286 -12.50 3.89 -22.79
N GLY A 287 -13.34 3.91 -23.83
CA GLY A 287 -14.54 3.07 -23.90
C GLY A 287 -14.52 2.05 -25.03
N CYS A 288 -15.15 0.89 -24.79
CA CYS A 288 -15.47 -0.06 -25.86
C CYS A 288 -16.43 0.56 -26.89
N GLU A 289 -16.65 -0.11 -28.02
CA GLU A 289 -17.49 0.37 -29.10
C GLU A 289 -18.92 0.76 -28.62
N THR A 290 -19.52 -0.05 -27.74
CA THR A 290 -20.85 0.21 -27.18
C THR A 290 -20.84 1.45 -26.29
N THR A 291 -19.82 1.63 -25.44
CA THR A 291 -19.65 2.84 -24.63
C THR A 291 -19.55 4.09 -25.49
N ARG A 292 -18.79 4.03 -26.57
CA ARG A 292 -18.64 5.14 -27.53
C ARG A 292 -19.92 5.47 -28.26
N LYS A 293 -20.71 4.45 -28.66
CA LYS A 293 -22.04 4.68 -29.25
C LYS A 293 -23.01 5.42 -28.31
N ILE A 294 -22.86 5.19 -27.00
CA ILE A 294 -23.74 5.84 -26.00
C ILE A 294 -23.24 7.23 -25.63
N LEU A 295 -21.95 7.42 -25.44
CA LEU A 295 -21.36 8.66 -24.91
C LEU A 295 -20.82 9.61 -25.97
N GLY A 296 -20.68 9.15 -27.23
CA GLY A 296 -20.22 9.94 -28.36
C GLY A 296 -18.70 10.06 -28.52
N ASP A 297 -18.28 10.96 -29.39
CA ASP A 297 -16.89 11.08 -29.87
C ASP A 297 -15.87 11.61 -28.84
N SER A 298 -16.35 12.09 -27.70
CA SER A 298 -15.47 12.52 -26.60
C SER A 298 -14.79 11.35 -25.87
N VAL A 299 -15.23 10.10 -26.15
CA VAL A 299 -14.67 8.88 -25.56
C VAL A 299 -13.62 8.27 -26.48
N ILE A 300 -12.42 8.11 -25.96
CA ILE A 300 -11.30 7.48 -26.67
C ILE A 300 -11.58 5.98 -26.86
N PRO A 301 -11.25 5.36 -28.01
CA PRO A 301 -11.35 3.92 -28.15
C PRO A 301 -10.45 3.19 -27.15
N ALA A 302 -11.03 2.31 -26.35
CA ALA A 302 -10.25 1.43 -25.46
C ALA A 302 -9.56 0.33 -26.25
N THR A 303 -8.35 0.01 -25.84
CA THR A 303 -7.57 -1.17 -26.29
C THR A 303 -7.57 -2.25 -25.22
N GLU A 304 -7.15 -3.47 -25.58
CA GLU A 304 -6.98 -4.55 -24.60
C GLU A 304 -5.97 -4.18 -23.49
N GLU A 305 -4.95 -3.40 -23.81
CA GLU A 305 -3.94 -2.92 -22.88
C GLU A 305 -4.52 -1.95 -21.85
N ASP A 306 -5.54 -1.18 -22.22
CA ASP A 306 -6.18 -0.23 -21.31
C ASP A 306 -6.90 -0.93 -20.15
N TYR A 307 -7.44 -2.13 -20.38
CA TYR A 307 -8.09 -2.92 -19.34
C TYR A 307 -7.11 -3.58 -18.36
N ALA A 308 -5.85 -3.76 -18.77
CA ALA A 308 -4.81 -4.35 -17.93
C ALA A 308 -3.93 -3.29 -17.23
N LYS A 309 -4.18 -2.00 -17.48
CA LYS A 309 -3.29 -0.92 -17.07
C LYS A 309 -3.76 -0.24 -15.80
N GLU A 310 -2.86 -0.09 -14.84
CA GLU A 310 -3.00 0.84 -13.73
C GLU A 310 -2.59 2.23 -14.20
N PHE A 311 -3.55 3.13 -14.44
CA PHE A 311 -3.31 4.48 -14.98
C PHE A 311 -2.70 5.42 -13.94
N LEU A 312 -3.13 5.31 -12.68
CA LEU A 312 -2.74 6.20 -11.57
C LEU A 312 -3.04 7.69 -11.83
N ASP A 313 -3.99 7.97 -12.71
CA ASP A 313 -4.35 9.30 -13.17
C ASP A 313 -5.88 9.39 -13.41
N TYR A 314 -6.37 10.56 -13.80
CA TYR A 314 -7.76 10.80 -14.19
C TYR A 314 -8.09 10.16 -15.56
N ILE A 315 -7.83 8.87 -15.68
CA ILE A 315 -8.12 8.02 -16.85
C ILE A 315 -8.91 6.81 -16.36
N LEU A 316 -9.97 6.43 -17.07
CA LEU A 316 -10.85 5.32 -16.71
C LEU A 316 -11.20 4.50 -17.94
N ALA A 317 -10.95 3.20 -17.90
CA ALA A 317 -11.43 2.26 -18.90
C ALA A 317 -12.90 1.90 -18.65
N VAL A 318 -13.71 1.78 -19.71
CA VAL A 318 -15.14 1.49 -19.63
C VAL A 318 -15.53 0.43 -20.63
N LYS A 319 -16.08 -0.69 -20.15
CA LYS A 319 -16.62 -1.75 -21.01
C LYS A 319 -18.08 -2.05 -20.67
N VAL A 320 -18.91 -2.18 -21.70
CA VAL A 320 -20.25 -2.73 -21.57
C VAL A 320 -20.18 -4.23 -21.72
N VAL A 321 -20.81 -4.96 -20.80
CA VAL A 321 -20.81 -6.43 -20.72
C VAL A 321 -22.23 -6.97 -20.80
N ASP A 322 -22.37 -8.20 -21.28
CA ASP A 322 -23.67 -8.83 -21.48
C ASP A 322 -24.27 -9.46 -20.23
N SER A 323 -23.43 -9.79 -19.24
CA SER A 323 -23.83 -10.49 -18.02
C SER A 323 -22.85 -10.27 -16.86
N LEU A 324 -23.28 -10.66 -15.66
CA LEU A 324 -22.40 -10.77 -14.48
C LEU A 324 -21.25 -11.77 -14.72
N ASP A 325 -21.49 -12.88 -15.41
CA ASP A 325 -20.44 -13.87 -15.71
C ASP A 325 -19.34 -13.27 -16.59
N GLU A 326 -19.69 -12.53 -17.64
CA GLU A 326 -18.72 -11.81 -18.45
C GLU A 326 -17.93 -10.77 -17.64
N ALA A 327 -18.57 -10.10 -16.68
CA ALA A 327 -17.88 -9.17 -15.80
C ALA A 327 -16.86 -9.89 -14.90
N ILE A 328 -17.24 -11.02 -14.32
CA ILE A 328 -16.33 -11.87 -13.51
C ILE A 328 -15.16 -12.38 -14.34
N ASP A 329 -15.40 -12.88 -15.54
CA ASP A 329 -14.35 -13.35 -16.46
C ASP A 329 -13.39 -12.21 -16.86
N HIS A 330 -13.93 -11.02 -17.09
CA HIS A 330 -13.11 -9.84 -17.36
C HIS A 330 -12.23 -9.47 -16.18
N ILE A 331 -12.79 -9.44 -14.96
CA ILE A 331 -12.05 -9.18 -13.73
C ILE A 331 -10.95 -10.23 -13.54
N ALA A 332 -11.28 -11.51 -13.69
CA ALA A 332 -10.30 -12.60 -13.57
C ALA A 332 -9.15 -12.48 -14.58
N LYS A 333 -9.39 -11.91 -15.76
CA LYS A 333 -8.38 -11.73 -16.81
C LYS A 333 -7.48 -10.53 -16.59
N TYR A 334 -8.02 -9.41 -16.12
CA TYR A 334 -7.32 -8.11 -16.13
C TYR A 334 -7.02 -7.54 -14.76
N SER A 335 -7.78 -7.92 -13.73
CA SER A 335 -7.50 -7.47 -12.37
C SER A 335 -6.18 -8.00 -11.84
N THR A 336 -5.64 -7.27 -10.89
CA THR A 336 -4.47 -7.69 -10.10
C THR A 336 -4.88 -8.32 -8.76
N GLY A 337 -6.18 -8.59 -8.54
CA GLY A 337 -6.69 -9.17 -7.30
C GLY A 337 -6.62 -8.22 -6.10
N HIS A 338 -6.69 -6.90 -6.33
CA HIS A 338 -6.54 -5.90 -5.24
C HIS A 338 -7.89 -5.54 -4.61
N SER A 339 -8.77 -4.85 -5.33
CA SER A 339 -10.04 -4.34 -4.80
C SER A 339 -11.11 -4.26 -5.89
N GLU A 340 -12.20 -4.98 -5.70
CA GLU A 340 -13.28 -5.08 -6.69
C GLU A 340 -14.63 -4.75 -6.04
N SER A 341 -15.54 -4.17 -6.79
CA SER A 341 -16.86 -3.84 -6.29
C SER A 341 -17.97 -4.18 -7.28
N ILE A 342 -19.10 -4.62 -6.76
CA ILE A 342 -20.37 -4.70 -7.50
C ILE A 342 -21.35 -3.67 -6.97
N ILE A 343 -22.07 -2.99 -7.88
CA ILE A 343 -23.21 -2.13 -7.54
C ILE A 343 -24.46 -2.80 -8.04
N THR A 344 -25.32 -3.25 -7.13
CA THR A 344 -26.49 -4.06 -7.43
C THR A 344 -27.57 -3.95 -6.36
N ASN A 345 -28.83 -4.15 -6.74
CA ASN A 345 -29.95 -4.38 -5.84
C ASN A 345 -30.40 -5.86 -5.85
N ASP A 346 -29.72 -6.72 -6.63
CA ASP A 346 -29.99 -8.16 -6.65
C ASP A 346 -29.10 -8.90 -5.66
N TYR A 347 -29.72 -9.54 -4.66
CA TYR A 347 -29.04 -10.29 -3.63
C TYR A 347 -28.24 -11.49 -4.17
N ASN A 348 -28.77 -12.17 -5.18
CA ASN A 348 -28.11 -13.33 -5.78
C ASN A 348 -26.86 -12.92 -6.56
N ASN A 349 -26.94 -11.80 -7.31
CA ASN A 349 -25.80 -11.25 -8.02
C ASN A 349 -24.71 -10.76 -7.07
N ALA A 350 -25.09 -10.10 -5.95
CA ALA A 350 -24.14 -9.72 -4.90
C ALA A 350 -23.38 -10.92 -4.33
N ASN A 351 -24.10 -11.98 -3.95
CA ASN A 351 -23.50 -13.21 -3.40
C ASN A 351 -22.62 -13.93 -4.43
N LYS A 352 -23.08 -14.03 -5.69
CA LYS A 352 -22.30 -14.65 -6.75
C LYS A 352 -21.01 -13.89 -7.02
N PHE A 353 -21.07 -12.57 -7.10
CA PHE A 353 -19.87 -11.73 -7.31
C PHE A 353 -18.86 -11.91 -6.18
N THR A 354 -19.30 -11.80 -4.93
CA THR A 354 -18.41 -11.94 -3.76
C THR A 354 -17.83 -13.34 -3.59
N ALA A 355 -18.52 -14.38 -4.09
CA ALA A 355 -18.05 -15.76 -4.05
C ALA A 355 -17.06 -16.10 -5.19
N CYS A 356 -17.21 -15.46 -6.36
CA CYS A 356 -16.46 -15.81 -7.56
C CYS A 356 -15.27 -14.89 -7.85
N VAL A 357 -15.28 -13.64 -7.36
CA VAL A 357 -14.19 -12.69 -7.57
C VAL A 357 -13.08 -12.95 -6.56
N ASP A 358 -11.91 -13.33 -7.07
CA ASP A 358 -10.70 -13.61 -6.28
C ASP A 358 -9.86 -12.34 -6.14
N SER A 359 -10.14 -11.57 -5.09
CA SER A 359 -9.43 -10.33 -4.77
C SER A 359 -9.30 -10.14 -3.26
N ALA A 360 -8.28 -9.38 -2.85
CA ALA A 360 -8.00 -9.12 -1.42
C ALA A 360 -9.16 -8.40 -0.73
N ALA A 361 -9.90 -7.56 -1.47
CA ALA A 361 -11.08 -6.86 -0.97
C ALA A 361 -12.19 -6.87 -2.03
N VAL A 362 -13.37 -7.38 -1.66
CA VAL A 362 -14.55 -7.43 -2.53
C VAL A 362 -15.71 -6.74 -1.84
N TYR A 363 -16.31 -5.76 -2.52
CA TYR A 363 -17.35 -4.89 -1.95
C TYR A 363 -18.68 -5.03 -2.66
N VAL A 364 -19.74 -4.75 -1.92
CA VAL A 364 -21.10 -4.59 -2.47
C VAL A 364 -21.59 -3.19 -2.12
N ASN A 365 -21.98 -2.42 -3.14
CA ASN A 365 -22.50 -1.06 -3.00
C ASN A 365 -21.58 -0.10 -2.22
N ALA A 366 -20.28 -0.27 -2.37
CA ALA A 366 -19.27 0.56 -1.73
C ALA A 366 -18.13 0.90 -2.70
N SER A 367 -17.45 2.02 -2.43
CA SER A 367 -16.24 2.42 -3.16
C SER A 367 -15.08 1.52 -2.82
N THR A 368 -14.22 1.23 -3.82
CA THR A 368 -12.95 0.52 -3.61
C THR A 368 -11.99 1.28 -2.70
N ARG A 369 -12.26 2.56 -2.42
CA ARG A 369 -11.51 3.41 -1.49
C ARG A 369 -11.86 3.17 -0.01
N PHE A 370 -12.81 2.30 0.30
CA PHE A 370 -13.33 2.10 1.66
C PHE A 370 -12.25 1.62 2.66
N THR A 371 -11.26 0.88 2.21
CA THR A 371 -10.17 0.33 3.06
C THR A 371 -8.90 1.17 3.06
N ASP A 372 -8.95 2.43 2.71
CA ASP A 372 -7.79 3.32 2.71
C ASP A 372 -7.58 4.03 4.07
#